data_070335e927bbfd9c58d9429e3132fcab
#
_entry.id   070335e927bbfd9c58d9429e3132fcab
#
_cell.length_a   1.000
_cell.length_b   1.000
_cell.length_c   1.000
_cell.angle_alpha   90.00
_cell.angle_beta   90.00
_cell.angle_gamma   90.00
#
_symmetry.space_group_name_H-M   'P 1'
#
loop_
_entity.id
_entity.type
_entity.pdbx_description
1 polymer ?
#
loop_
_entity_poly.entity_id
_entity_poly.type
_entity_poly.pdbx_seq_one_letter_code
_entity_poly.pdbx_strand_id
1 'polypeptide(L)'
;GLLYAAAWNGAALKKRTSDLVRTDGGHAAAILSVEGELTGFAFDAAGDVWLTQLTTAGGTLCRAKHDSWGAAVEQVVTQLDGAPLGAVSAVEVSPAGKVYFAVAAAAGAENGLESALRTELLAHTATGCVYVYDPAARTVEKVLGGVAGAAGLALSPDGSTLYVSDLGSRCIWAVDAAARELTAGGRGCTAAFAGLPGYPGALAADTDGTLYISYRWARSSWLEKNADSTLLRG
;
A
#
# COMPACT_ATOMS: atom_id res chain seq x y z
N GLY A 1 24.13 -3.05 -8.40
CA GLY A 1 22.71 -2.98 -8.79
C GLY A 1 22.17 -1.59 -8.57
N LEU A 2 21.04 -1.26 -9.23
CA LEU A 2 20.35 0.01 -9.02
C LEU A 2 19.39 -0.12 -7.81
N LEU A 3 19.35 0.91 -6.98
CA LEU A 3 18.39 1.04 -5.88
C LEU A 3 17.39 2.15 -6.19
N TYR A 4 16.18 1.97 -5.72
CA TYR A 4 15.09 2.94 -5.87
C TYR A 4 14.51 3.27 -4.51
N ALA A 5 14.18 4.54 -4.28
CA ALA A 5 13.59 5.01 -3.04
C ALA A 5 12.62 6.17 -3.30
N ALA A 6 11.58 6.25 -2.49
CA ALA A 6 10.73 7.43 -2.43
C ALA A 6 11.33 8.45 -1.46
N ALA A 7 11.41 9.70 -1.90
CA ALA A 7 11.81 10.85 -1.09
C ALA A 7 10.76 11.95 -1.22
N TRP A 8 10.58 12.77 -0.18
CA TRP A 8 9.59 13.86 -0.22
C TRP A 8 10.11 15.15 0.38
N ASN A 9 9.56 16.26 -0.12
CA ASN A 9 9.77 17.62 0.36
C ASN A 9 8.44 18.20 0.87
N GLY A 10 8.52 19.09 1.85
CA GLY A 10 7.35 19.76 2.42
C GLY A 10 6.72 19.03 3.59
N ALA A 11 6.30 19.79 4.61
CA ALA A 11 5.74 19.26 5.85
C ALA A 11 4.25 18.90 5.72
N ALA A 12 3.46 19.78 5.05
CA ALA A 12 2.02 19.57 4.87
C ALA A 12 1.72 18.91 3.52
N LEU A 13 0.81 17.95 3.51
CA LEU A 13 0.45 17.17 2.30
C LEU A 13 0.15 18.04 1.07
N LYS A 14 -0.63 19.12 1.22
CA LYS A 14 -1.00 20.05 0.13
C LYS A 14 0.17 20.81 -0.50
N LYS A 15 1.35 20.80 0.13
CA LYS A 15 2.58 21.46 -0.36
C LYS A 15 3.70 20.43 -0.56
N ARG A 16 3.43 19.16 -0.35
CA ARG A 16 4.39 18.09 -0.49
C ARG A 16 4.57 17.76 -1.96
N THR A 17 5.81 17.49 -2.34
CA THR A 17 6.17 16.80 -3.56
C THR A 17 6.98 15.57 -3.18
N SER A 18 6.81 14.50 -3.90
CA SER A 18 7.57 13.27 -3.70
C SER A 18 8.26 12.88 -4.98
N ASP A 19 9.50 12.44 -4.82
CA ASP A 19 10.35 11.98 -5.91
C ASP A 19 10.57 10.48 -5.81
N LEU A 20 10.50 9.77 -6.91
CA LEU A 20 11.11 8.45 -7.04
C LEU A 20 12.56 8.66 -7.47
N VAL A 21 13.48 8.27 -6.59
CA VAL A 21 14.92 8.46 -6.77
C VAL A 21 15.55 7.14 -7.13
N ARG A 22 16.43 7.15 -8.13
CA ARG A 22 17.31 6.04 -8.49
C ARG A 22 18.74 6.35 -8.06
N THR A 23 19.43 5.38 -7.49
CA THR A 23 20.86 5.50 -7.15
C THR A 23 21.63 4.24 -7.51
N ASP A 24 22.87 4.39 -7.90
CA ASP A 24 23.86 3.34 -8.12
C ASP A 24 24.89 3.23 -6.98
N GLY A 25 24.69 3.99 -5.90
CA GLY A 25 25.59 4.10 -4.75
C GLY A 25 26.59 5.26 -4.86
N GLY A 26 26.75 5.88 -6.04
CA GLY A 26 27.61 7.05 -6.24
C GLY A 26 26.81 8.34 -6.48
N HIS A 27 25.74 8.24 -7.23
CA HIS A 27 24.88 9.35 -7.60
C HIS A 27 23.42 8.98 -7.39
N ALA A 28 22.62 9.95 -6.95
CA ALA A 28 21.18 9.83 -6.83
C ALA A 28 20.50 10.83 -7.76
N ALA A 29 19.50 10.39 -8.51
CA ALA A 29 18.74 11.24 -9.42
C ALA A 29 17.24 10.92 -9.31
N ALA A 30 16.42 11.97 -9.23
CA ALA A 30 14.97 11.82 -9.36
C ALA A 30 14.67 11.38 -10.80
N ILE A 31 13.88 10.32 -10.93
CA ILE A 31 13.42 9.79 -12.22
C ILE A 31 11.99 10.25 -12.53
N LEU A 32 11.21 10.53 -11.51
CA LEU A 32 9.89 11.16 -11.62
C LEU A 32 9.56 11.92 -10.34
N SER A 33 8.65 12.88 -10.45
CA SER A 33 8.13 13.66 -9.33
C SER A 33 6.61 13.71 -9.39
N VAL A 34 5.97 13.62 -8.22
CA VAL A 34 4.51 13.71 -8.07
C VAL A 34 4.13 14.70 -6.97
N GLU A 35 2.98 15.34 -7.09
CA GLU A 35 2.41 16.12 -6.02
C GLU A 35 1.94 15.22 -4.88
N GLY A 36 1.96 15.70 -3.64
CA GLY A 36 1.54 14.95 -2.47
C GLY A 36 2.58 13.90 -2.05
N GLU A 37 2.10 12.78 -1.58
CA GLU A 37 2.89 11.69 -1.01
C GLU A 37 2.92 10.49 -1.96
N LEU A 38 4.13 10.07 -2.35
CA LEU A 38 4.37 8.79 -3.00
C LEU A 38 4.40 7.71 -1.90
N THR A 39 3.35 6.89 -1.84
CA THR A 39 3.16 5.93 -0.74
C THR A 39 3.64 4.51 -1.08
N GLY A 40 3.75 4.18 -2.36
CA GLY A 40 4.27 2.91 -2.84
C GLY A 40 4.61 2.97 -4.33
N PHE A 41 5.52 2.10 -4.76
CA PHE A 41 5.85 1.93 -6.17
C PHE A 41 6.25 0.49 -6.47
N ALA A 42 6.00 0.05 -7.70
CA ALA A 42 6.41 -1.24 -8.24
C ALA A 42 6.70 -1.12 -9.73
N PHE A 43 7.60 -1.97 -10.25
CA PHE A 43 7.92 -2.02 -11.67
C PHE A 43 7.20 -3.19 -12.32
N ASP A 44 6.68 -3.00 -13.52
CA ASP A 44 6.21 -4.09 -14.35
C ASP A 44 7.33 -4.66 -15.25
N ALA A 45 7.03 -5.73 -15.99
CA ALA A 45 7.99 -6.39 -16.88
C ALA A 45 8.47 -5.50 -18.04
N ALA A 46 7.72 -4.45 -18.39
CA ALA A 46 8.12 -3.48 -19.41
C ALA A 46 9.03 -2.38 -18.84
N GLY A 47 9.21 -2.35 -17.50
CA GLY A 47 9.95 -1.31 -16.80
C GLY A 47 9.14 -0.06 -16.51
N ASP A 48 7.85 -0.08 -16.77
CA ASP A 48 6.94 1.01 -16.35
C ASP A 48 6.80 0.98 -14.83
N VAL A 49 6.64 2.15 -14.23
CA VAL A 49 6.43 2.31 -12.79
C VAL A 49 4.96 2.50 -12.50
N TRP A 50 4.41 1.60 -11.72
CA TRP A 50 3.12 1.76 -11.06
C TRP A 50 3.35 2.35 -9.68
N LEU A 51 2.55 3.34 -9.30
CA LEU A 51 2.73 4.04 -8.03
C LEU A 51 1.39 4.42 -7.40
N THR A 52 1.38 4.47 -6.08
CA THR A 52 0.28 5.02 -5.29
C THR A 52 0.64 6.42 -4.83
N GLN A 53 -0.21 7.37 -5.15
CA GLN A 53 -0.07 8.79 -4.83
C GLN A 53 -1.20 9.21 -3.90
N LEU A 54 -0.87 9.96 -2.85
CA LEU A 54 -1.83 10.51 -1.91
C LEU A 54 -1.75 12.03 -1.92
N THR A 55 -2.89 12.65 -2.16
CA THR A 55 -3.08 14.11 -2.11
C THR A 55 -4.22 14.48 -1.15
N THR A 56 -4.46 15.75 -0.95
CA THR A 56 -5.62 16.21 -0.16
C THR A 56 -6.97 15.88 -0.81
N ALA A 57 -6.98 15.52 -2.09
CA ALA A 57 -8.18 15.08 -2.81
C ALA A 57 -8.46 13.57 -2.66
N GLY A 58 -7.52 12.81 -2.11
CA GLY A 58 -7.59 11.36 -1.95
C GLY A 58 -6.42 10.63 -2.58
N GLY A 59 -6.55 9.31 -2.61
CA GLY A 59 -5.57 8.40 -3.20
C GLY A 59 -5.75 8.25 -4.70
N THR A 60 -4.66 7.88 -5.37
CA THR A 60 -4.65 7.60 -6.81
C THR A 60 -3.68 6.47 -7.12
N LEU A 61 -4.08 5.53 -7.97
CA LEU A 61 -3.15 4.63 -8.65
C LEU A 61 -2.69 5.30 -9.95
N CYS A 62 -1.38 5.45 -10.11
CA CYS A 62 -0.76 6.10 -11.27
C CYS A 62 0.20 5.15 -11.99
N ARG A 63 0.52 5.50 -13.25
CA ARG A 63 1.53 4.82 -14.07
C ARG A 63 2.47 5.84 -14.69
N ALA A 64 3.76 5.56 -14.66
CA ALA A 64 4.77 6.28 -15.43
C ALA A 64 5.46 5.31 -16.39
N LYS A 65 5.43 5.60 -17.69
CA LYS A 65 6.06 4.77 -18.70
C LYS A 65 7.59 4.91 -18.68
N HIS A 66 8.28 3.80 -18.85
CA HIS A 66 9.74 3.74 -18.80
C HIS A 66 10.43 4.69 -19.79
N ASP A 67 9.88 4.82 -20.99
CA ASP A 67 10.43 5.67 -22.06
C ASP A 67 10.15 7.18 -21.88
N SER A 68 9.33 7.54 -20.89
CA SER A 68 8.90 8.92 -20.64
C SER A 68 9.03 9.31 -19.16
N TRP A 69 9.98 8.72 -18.43
CA TRP A 69 10.29 9.15 -17.07
C TRP A 69 10.67 10.63 -17.05
N GLY A 70 10.10 11.37 -16.09
CA GLY A 70 10.21 12.83 -16.01
C GLY A 70 9.07 13.60 -16.64
N ALA A 71 8.21 12.93 -17.42
CA ALA A 71 6.91 13.47 -17.83
C ALA A 71 5.86 13.34 -16.71
N ALA A 72 4.69 13.94 -16.93
CA ALA A 72 3.57 13.78 -16.00
C ALA A 72 3.14 12.30 -15.93
N VAL A 73 2.86 11.81 -14.72
CA VAL A 73 2.34 10.46 -14.51
C VAL A 73 0.89 10.36 -14.97
N GLU A 74 0.52 9.24 -15.55
CA GLU A 74 -0.86 8.91 -15.90
C GLU A 74 -1.63 8.52 -14.65
N GLN A 75 -2.74 9.19 -14.36
CA GLN A 75 -3.68 8.79 -13.32
C GLN A 75 -4.58 7.67 -13.88
N VAL A 76 -4.52 6.49 -13.27
CA VAL A 76 -5.22 5.29 -13.79
C VAL A 76 -6.51 5.02 -13.02
N VAL A 77 -6.45 5.05 -11.67
CA VAL A 77 -7.62 4.88 -10.80
C VAL A 77 -7.63 6.00 -9.78
N THR A 78 -8.63 6.85 -9.81
CA THR A 78 -8.81 7.97 -8.88
C THR A 78 -10.02 7.80 -7.96
N GLN A 79 -10.94 6.93 -8.34
CA GLN A 79 -12.20 6.70 -7.63
C GLN A 79 -12.68 5.26 -7.83
N LEU A 80 -13.51 4.80 -6.91
CA LEU A 80 -14.26 3.54 -6.99
C LEU A 80 -15.71 3.85 -6.65
N ASP A 81 -16.64 3.32 -7.46
CA ASP A 81 -18.09 3.51 -7.29
C ASP A 81 -18.50 4.99 -7.12
N GLY A 82 -17.79 5.91 -7.77
CA GLY A 82 -18.04 7.35 -7.72
C GLY A 82 -17.48 8.06 -6.49
N ALA A 83 -16.82 7.35 -5.57
CA ALA A 83 -16.13 7.93 -4.42
C ALA A 83 -14.61 7.98 -4.64
N PRO A 84 -13.91 9.04 -4.18
CA PRO A 84 -12.45 9.10 -4.19
C PRO A 84 -11.85 7.91 -3.45
N LEU A 85 -10.66 7.45 -3.89
CA LEU A 85 -9.90 6.47 -3.11
C LEU A 85 -9.51 7.06 -1.75
N GLY A 86 -9.57 6.24 -0.72
CA GLY A 86 -9.05 6.59 0.59
C GLY A 86 -7.52 6.72 0.62
N ALA A 87 -6.92 6.52 1.77
CA ALA A 87 -5.48 6.61 1.95
C ALA A 87 -4.77 5.40 1.31
N VAL A 88 -4.35 5.53 0.06
CA VAL A 88 -3.55 4.49 -0.63
C VAL A 88 -2.18 4.33 0.03
N SER A 89 -1.63 3.11 0.07
CA SER A 89 -0.44 2.79 0.86
C SER A 89 0.62 1.97 0.14
N ALA A 90 0.23 1.06 -0.73
CA ALA A 90 1.14 0.13 -1.37
C ALA A 90 0.63 -0.28 -2.75
N VAL A 91 1.56 -0.69 -3.61
CA VAL A 91 1.27 -1.26 -4.92
C VAL A 91 2.23 -2.40 -5.21
N GLU A 92 1.75 -3.42 -5.90
CA GLU A 92 2.52 -4.60 -6.32
C GLU A 92 2.06 -5.03 -7.71
N VAL A 93 2.98 -5.50 -8.55
CA VAL A 93 2.67 -5.95 -9.92
C VAL A 93 2.96 -7.44 -10.05
N SER A 94 1.95 -8.20 -10.45
CA SER A 94 2.14 -9.65 -10.67
C SER A 94 2.91 -9.94 -11.97
N PRO A 95 3.53 -11.13 -12.08
CA PRO A 95 4.16 -11.58 -13.33
C PRO A 95 3.19 -11.56 -14.53
N ALA A 96 1.89 -11.68 -14.29
CA ALA A 96 0.85 -11.60 -15.31
C ALA A 96 0.42 -10.15 -15.66
N GLY A 97 1.07 -9.13 -15.08
CA GLY A 97 0.79 -7.71 -15.31
C GLY A 97 -0.45 -7.17 -14.60
N LYS A 98 -1.04 -7.91 -13.67
CA LYS A 98 -2.10 -7.40 -12.80
C LYS A 98 -1.50 -6.51 -11.72
N VAL A 99 -2.15 -5.40 -11.40
CA VAL A 99 -1.66 -4.39 -10.45
C VAL A 99 -2.51 -4.43 -9.19
N TYR A 100 -1.92 -4.91 -8.10
CA TYR A 100 -2.56 -4.92 -6.78
C TYR A 100 -2.22 -3.62 -6.06
N PHE A 101 -3.20 -2.98 -5.46
CA PHE A 101 -2.96 -1.78 -4.65
C PHE A 101 -3.79 -1.79 -3.37
N ALA A 102 -3.23 -1.24 -2.31
CA ALA A 102 -3.85 -1.18 -1.01
C ALA A 102 -4.38 0.23 -0.73
N VAL A 103 -5.57 0.27 -0.15
CA VAL A 103 -6.15 1.42 0.54
C VAL A 103 -6.07 1.13 2.03
N ALA A 104 -5.21 1.84 2.75
CA ALA A 104 -4.95 1.59 4.17
C ALA A 104 -6.15 1.93 5.06
N ALA A 105 -6.87 3.00 4.69
CA ALA A 105 -8.04 3.47 5.38
C ALA A 105 -8.97 4.21 4.41
N ALA A 106 -10.27 4.11 4.62
CA ALA A 106 -11.27 4.80 3.79
C ALA A 106 -11.27 6.33 4.01
N ALA A 107 -10.86 6.80 5.19
CA ALA A 107 -10.83 8.21 5.58
C ALA A 107 -9.42 8.66 5.99
N GLY A 108 -9.23 9.96 6.19
CA GLY A 108 -7.99 10.54 6.70
C GLY A 108 -6.92 10.80 5.63
N ALA A 109 -7.22 10.55 4.36
CA ALA A 109 -6.30 10.76 3.24
C ALA A 109 -5.75 12.19 3.18
N GLU A 110 -6.56 13.19 3.51
CA GLU A 110 -6.23 14.62 3.47
C GLU A 110 -5.09 15.03 4.42
N ASN A 111 -4.79 14.18 5.42
CA ASN A 111 -3.73 14.41 6.40
C ASN A 111 -2.46 13.57 6.14
N GLY A 112 -2.44 12.78 5.07
CA GLY A 112 -1.34 11.90 4.70
C GLY A 112 -1.46 10.48 5.28
N LEU A 113 -0.68 9.55 4.72
CA LEU A 113 -0.75 8.13 5.05
C LEU A 113 -0.48 7.84 6.53
N GLU A 114 0.51 8.51 7.13
CA GLU A 114 0.86 8.30 8.53
C GLU A 114 -0.32 8.63 9.46
N SER A 115 -1.02 9.74 9.20
CA SER A 115 -2.21 10.16 9.96
C SER A 115 -3.36 9.19 9.76
N ALA A 116 -3.65 8.77 8.53
CA ALA A 116 -4.69 7.81 8.21
C ALA A 116 -4.48 6.47 8.92
N LEU A 117 -3.25 5.93 8.88
CA LEU A 117 -2.90 4.69 9.57
C LEU A 117 -3.01 4.80 11.11
N ARG A 118 -2.63 5.94 11.68
CA ARG A 118 -2.81 6.17 13.13
C ARG A 118 -4.28 6.21 13.53
N THR A 119 -5.09 6.91 12.75
CA THR A 119 -6.54 6.98 12.97
C THR A 119 -7.16 5.59 12.88
N GLU A 120 -6.83 4.82 11.84
CA GLU A 120 -7.30 3.46 11.64
C GLU A 120 -6.90 2.53 12.81
N LEU A 121 -5.63 2.63 13.27
CA LEU A 121 -5.13 1.88 14.41
C LEU A 121 -5.86 2.21 15.70
N LEU A 122 -6.14 3.49 15.95
CA LEU A 122 -6.84 3.94 17.16
C LEU A 122 -8.33 3.59 17.12
N ALA A 123 -8.99 3.82 15.99
CA ALA A 123 -10.43 3.57 15.83
C ALA A 123 -10.79 2.09 15.68
N HIS A 124 -9.85 1.23 15.22
CA HIS A 124 -10.09 -0.18 14.91
C HIS A 124 -11.29 -0.41 13.98
N THR A 125 -11.45 0.45 12.99
CA THR A 125 -12.60 0.42 12.08
C THR A 125 -12.47 -0.64 10.98
N ALA A 126 -11.24 -1.12 10.73
CA ALA A 126 -10.92 -2.13 9.70
C ALA A 126 -11.49 -1.76 8.32
N THR A 127 -11.31 -0.49 7.92
CA THR A 127 -11.83 0.03 6.65
C THR A 127 -10.88 -0.21 5.48
N GLY A 128 -9.67 -0.70 5.74
CA GLY A 128 -8.67 -0.99 4.73
C GLY A 128 -9.10 -2.09 3.77
N CYS A 129 -8.70 -1.92 2.50
CA CYS A 129 -9.02 -2.83 1.41
C CYS A 129 -7.82 -3.02 0.48
N VAL A 130 -7.80 -4.14 -0.24
CA VAL A 130 -6.89 -4.39 -1.35
C VAL A 130 -7.70 -4.61 -2.61
N TYR A 131 -7.28 -3.98 -3.68
CA TYR A 131 -7.87 -4.06 -5.00
C TYR A 131 -6.86 -4.58 -6.01
N VAL A 132 -7.36 -5.13 -7.11
CA VAL A 132 -6.59 -5.46 -8.30
C VAL A 132 -7.10 -4.68 -9.50
N TYR A 133 -6.21 -4.02 -10.20
CA TYR A 133 -6.46 -3.40 -11.49
C TYR A 133 -5.95 -4.31 -12.60
N ASP A 134 -6.80 -4.53 -13.61
CA ASP A 134 -6.45 -5.20 -14.85
C ASP A 134 -6.18 -4.17 -15.95
N PRO A 135 -4.91 -3.94 -16.36
CA PRO A 135 -4.61 -2.97 -17.40
C PRO A 135 -5.19 -3.33 -18.77
N ALA A 136 -5.39 -4.63 -19.07
CA ALA A 136 -5.93 -5.07 -20.35
C ALA A 136 -7.45 -4.84 -20.43
N ALA A 137 -8.17 -5.16 -19.35
CA ALA A 137 -9.63 -4.96 -19.26
C ALA A 137 -10.02 -3.56 -18.79
N ARG A 138 -9.08 -2.82 -18.16
CA ARG A 138 -9.32 -1.54 -17.47
C ARG A 138 -10.38 -1.63 -16.38
N THR A 139 -10.38 -2.73 -15.65
CA THR A 139 -11.31 -2.99 -14.55
C THR A 139 -10.59 -3.01 -13.21
N VAL A 140 -11.30 -2.64 -12.16
CA VAL A 140 -10.85 -2.76 -10.76
C VAL A 140 -11.79 -3.70 -10.04
N GLU A 141 -11.22 -4.64 -9.29
CA GLU A 141 -11.98 -5.58 -8.45
C GLU A 141 -11.41 -5.62 -7.04
N LYS A 142 -12.27 -5.79 -6.05
CA LYS A 142 -11.83 -5.95 -4.67
C LYS A 142 -11.31 -7.37 -4.44
N VAL A 143 -10.13 -7.50 -3.86
CA VAL A 143 -9.51 -8.77 -3.45
C VAL A 143 -9.82 -9.06 -1.99
N LEU A 144 -9.50 -8.12 -1.10
CA LEU A 144 -9.61 -8.28 0.34
C LEU A 144 -10.14 -6.99 0.98
N GLY A 145 -11.09 -7.11 1.88
CA GLY A 145 -11.58 -6.02 2.72
C GLY A 145 -11.48 -6.35 4.21
N GLY A 146 -11.81 -5.39 5.06
CA GLY A 146 -11.80 -5.58 6.51
C GLY A 146 -10.40 -5.62 7.12
N VAL A 147 -9.43 -4.95 6.50
CA VAL A 147 -8.04 -4.86 6.99
C VAL A 147 -7.88 -3.62 7.86
N ALA A 148 -7.39 -3.76 9.08
CA ALA A 148 -7.16 -2.63 9.99
C ALA A 148 -5.82 -1.93 9.67
N GLY A 149 -5.81 -1.16 8.59
CA GLY A 149 -4.61 -0.49 8.08
C GLY A 149 -3.79 -1.40 7.17
N ALA A 150 -4.24 -1.60 5.92
CA ALA A 150 -3.48 -2.30 4.89
C ALA A 150 -2.24 -1.47 4.52
N ALA A 151 -1.07 -1.79 5.11
CA ALA A 151 0.11 -0.93 5.03
C ALA A 151 1.20 -1.42 4.05
N GLY A 152 1.12 -2.65 3.59
CA GLY A 152 2.08 -3.24 2.66
C GLY A 152 1.51 -4.43 1.92
N LEU A 153 2.04 -4.67 0.71
CA LEU A 153 1.72 -5.79 -0.15
C LEU A 153 3.01 -6.48 -0.59
N ALA A 154 2.94 -7.78 -0.80
CA ALA A 154 3.94 -8.55 -1.53
C ALA A 154 3.27 -9.74 -2.22
N LEU A 155 3.78 -10.13 -3.39
CA LEU A 155 3.36 -11.35 -4.07
C LEU A 155 4.40 -12.47 -3.85
N SER A 156 3.93 -13.71 -3.76
CA SER A 156 4.82 -14.87 -3.87
C SER A 156 5.55 -14.86 -5.23
N PRO A 157 6.74 -15.50 -5.35
CA PRO A 157 7.51 -15.50 -6.60
C PRO A 157 6.72 -15.97 -7.83
N ASP A 158 5.80 -16.90 -7.65
CA ASP A 158 4.92 -17.42 -8.70
C ASP A 158 3.68 -16.55 -8.95
N GLY A 159 3.49 -15.50 -8.13
CA GLY A 159 2.35 -14.59 -8.20
C GLY A 159 1.01 -15.19 -7.74
N SER A 160 1.02 -16.40 -7.16
CA SER A 160 -0.22 -17.09 -6.75
C SER A 160 -0.77 -16.62 -5.40
N THR A 161 0.10 -16.20 -4.49
CA THR A 161 -0.27 -15.74 -3.15
C THR A 161 0.01 -14.26 -3.00
N LEU A 162 -0.99 -13.51 -2.54
CA LEU A 162 -0.84 -12.12 -2.13
C LEU A 162 -0.75 -12.04 -0.61
N TYR A 163 0.33 -11.45 -0.12
CA TYR A 163 0.55 -11.13 1.28
C TYR A 163 0.14 -9.68 1.55
N VAL A 164 -0.62 -9.48 2.63
CA VAL A 164 -1.15 -8.17 3.02
C VAL A 164 -0.81 -7.92 4.48
N SER A 165 -0.10 -6.84 4.77
CA SER A 165 0.12 -6.44 6.16
C SER A 165 -1.13 -5.78 6.73
N ASP A 166 -1.59 -6.30 7.87
CA ASP A 166 -2.66 -5.76 8.69
C ASP A 166 -2.03 -5.14 9.93
N LEU A 167 -1.92 -3.82 9.91
CA LEU A 167 -1.22 -3.07 10.93
C LEU A 167 -1.91 -3.21 12.29
N GLY A 168 -3.23 -3.03 12.35
CA GLY A 168 -4.00 -3.08 13.59
C GLY A 168 -4.10 -4.47 14.19
N SER A 169 -4.23 -5.50 13.36
CA SER A 169 -4.28 -6.89 13.81
C SER A 169 -2.89 -7.48 14.09
N ARG A 170 -1.82 -6.76 13.74
CA ARG A 170 -0.43 -7.22 13.84
C ARG A 170 -0.23 -8.59 13.22
N CYS A 171 -0.74 -8.73 12.00
CA CYS A 171 -0.62 -9.98 11.25
C CYS A 171 -0.30 -9.71 9.78
N ILE A 172 0.10 -10.76 9.08
CA ILE A 172 0.21 -10.79 7.63
C ILE A 172 -0.81 -11.80 7.14
N TRP A 173 -1.77 -11.32 6.37
CA TRP A 173 -2.73 -12.17 5.68
C TRP A 173 -2.12 -12.76 4.41
N ALA A 174 -2.42 -14.02 4.13
CA ALA A 174 -2.14 -14.68 2.86
C ALA A 174 -3.46 -15.05 2.20
N VAL A 175 -3.63 -14.61 0.97
CA VAL A 175 -4.82 -14.88 0.15
C VAL A 175 -4.39 -15.36 -1.25
N ASP A 176 -5.23 -16.15 -1.90
CA ASP A 176 -5.06 -16.44 -3.32
C ASP A 176 -5.18 -15.12 -4.11
N ALA A 177 -4.17 -14.80 -4.90
CA ALA A 177 -4.13 -13.58 -5.70
C ALA A 177 -5.27 -13.51 -6.74
N ALA A 178 -5.81 -14.65 -7.17
CA ALA A 178 -6.97 -14.74 -8.05
C ALA A 178 -8.31 -14.60 -7.33
N ALA A 179 -8.35 -14.71 -6.00
CA ALA A 179 -9.59 -14.58 -5.23
C ALA A 179 -10.14 -13.15 -5.22
N ARG A 180 -11.44 -13.03 -5.02
CA ARG A 180 -12.15 -11.76 -4.97
C ARG A 180 -13.12 -11.74 -3.79
N GLU A 181 -13.44 -10.53 -3.33
CA GLU A 181 -14.44 -10.27 -2.28
C GLU A 181 -14.15 -11.02 -0.95
N LEU A 182 -12.86 -11.24 -0.65
CA LEU A 182 -12.46 -11.83 0.61
C LEU A 182 -12.58 -10.81 1.77
N THR A 183 -12.67 -11.34 2.98
CA THR A 183 -12.63 -10.54 4.21
C THR A 183 -11.48 -11.02 5.09
N ALA A 184 -10.75 -10.10 5.70
CA ALA A 184 -9.65 -10.41 6.61
C ALA A 184 -10.12 -11.35 7.74
N GLY A 185 -9.39 -12.45 7.96
CA GLY A 185 -9.77 -13.50 8.90
C GLY A 185 -10.95 -14.37 8.50
N GLY A 186 -11.56 -14.13 7.34
CA GLY A 186 -12.66 -14.93 6.80
C GLY A 186 -12.17 -16.14 6.00
N ARG A 187 -13.12 -16.86 5.41
CA ARG A 187 -12.82 -18.01 4.56
C ARG A 187 -11.98 -17.60 3.35
N GLY A 188 -10.89 -18.33 3.08
CA GLY A 188 -9.96 -18.03 1.98
C GLY A 188 -8.90 -16.98 2.33
N CYS A 189 -8.91 -16.47 3.57
CA CYS A 189 -7.91 -15.56 4.10
C CYS A 189 -7.27 -16.20 5.33
N THR A 190 -5.98 -16.54 5.27
CA THR A 190 -5.24 -17.18 6.36
C THR A 190 -4.16 -16.25 6.89
N ALA A 191 -3.91 -16.28 8.19
CA ALA A 191 -2.79 -15.57 8.78
C ALA A 191 -1.49 -16.34 8.47
N ALA A 192 -0.67 -15.83 7.57
CA ALA A 192 0.68 -16.33 7.35
C ALA A 192 1.55 -16.10 8.60
N PHE A 193 1.41 -14.93 9.22
CA PHE A 193 2.06 -14.57 10.48
C PHE A 193 1.06 -13.80 11.35
N ALA A 194 1.01 -14.15 12.63
CA ALA A 194 0.15 -13.48 13.61
C ALA A 194 0.92 -13.17 14.89
N GLY A 195 0.42 -12.19 15.67
CA GLY A 195 1.05 -11.83 16.93
C GLY A 195 2.43 -11.18 16.75
N LEU A 196 2.64 -10.46 15.65
CA LEU A 196 3.92 -9.81 15.34
C LEU A 196 4.39 -8.88 16.45
N PRO A 197 5.71 -8.74 16.66
CA PRO A 197 6.29 -7.96 17.76
C PRO A 197 6.13 -6.44 17.59
N GLY A 198 5.66 -5.97 16.44
CA GLY A 198 5.38 -4.58 16.13
C GLY A 198 4.20 -4.46 15.17
N TYR A 199 3.86 -3.23 14.80
CA TYR A 199 2.84 -2.93 13.80
C TYR A 199 3.46 -3.04 12.41
N PRO A 200 3.06 -4.04 11.58
CA PRO A 200 3.68 -4.30 10.29
C PRO A 200 3.43 -3.14 9.30
N GLY A 201 4.42 -2.86 8.48
CA GLY A 201 4.40 -1.87 7.43
C GLY A 201 4.57 -2.49 6.05
N ALA A 202 5.57 -2.00 5.30
CA ALA A 202 5.88 -2.53 3.98
C ALA A 202 6.32 -3.99 4.02
N LEU A 203 5.99 -4.71 2.96
CA LEU A 203 6.40 -6.09 2.70
C LEU A 203 7.26 -6.14 1.45
N ALA A 204 8.11 -7.16 1.38
CA ALA A 204 8.78 -7.55 0.15
C ALA A 204 8.98 -9.07 0.16
N ALA A 205 8.85 -9.71 -0.99
CA ALA A 205 9.16 -11.13 -1.15
C ALA A 205 10.38 -11.29 -2.07
N ASP A 206 11.28 -12.19 -1.72
CA ASP A 206 12.42 -12.55 -2.57
C ASP A 206 12.03 -13.70 -3.50
N THR A 207 12.88 -13.97 -4.48
CA THR A 207 12.70 -15.02 -5.49
C THR A 207 12.69 -16.45 -4.91
N ASP A 208 13.24 -16.63 -3.71
CA ASP A 208 13.19 -17.90 -2.96
C ASP A 208 11.95 -18.06 -2.07
N GLY A 209 11.05 -17.04 -2.05
CA GLY A 209 9.85 -17.03 -1.21
C GLY A 209 10.06 -16.47 0.20
N THR A 210 11.25 -15.98 0.53
CA THR A 210 11.48 -15.28 1.79
C THR A 210 10.69 -14.00 1.84
N LEU A 211 9.86 -13.82 2.88
CA LEU A 211 9.07 -12.61 3.10
C LEU A 211 9.76 -11.70 4.12
N TYR A 212 10.08 -10.49 3.70
CA TYR A 212 10.63 -9.43 4.53
C TYR A 212 9.50 -8.54 5.04
N ILE A 213 9.45 -8.34 6.36
CA ILE A 213 8.40 -7.56 7.02
C ILE A 213 9.06 -6.37 7.71
N SER A 214 8.71 -5.16 7.30
CA SER A 214 9.09 -3.96 8.06
C SER A 214 8.07 -3.69 9.18
N TYR A 215 8.51 -3.02 10.23
CA TYR A 215 7.61 -2.54 11.29
C TYR A 215 7.56 -1.02 11.24
N ARG A 216 6.35 -0.47 11.09
CA ARG A 216 6.14 0.98 11.09
C ARG A 216 6.27 1.57 12.48
N TRP A 217 5.74 0.86 13.49
CA TRP A 217 5.83 1.25 14.89
C TRP A 217 6.11 0.05 15.79
N ALA A 218 6.76 0.35 16.94
CA ALA A 218 6.92 -0.62 17.99
C ALA A 218 5.56 -0.94 18.66
N ARG A 219 5.46 -2.11 19.25
CA ARG A 219 4.29 -2.55 20.00
C ARG A 219 3.97 -1.58 21.16
N SER A 220 2.70 -1.18 21.28
CA SER A 220 2.20 -0.35 22.37
C SER A 220 1.41 -1.19 23.36
N SER A 221 1.96 -1.38 24.56
CA SER A 221 1.25 -2.09 25.63
C SER A 221 -0.02 -1.38 26.09
N TRP A 222 -0.09 -0.06 25.93
CA TRP A 222 -1.28 0.72 26.25
C TRP A 222 -2.40 0.44 25.26
N LEU A 223 -2.11 0.46 23.96
CA LEU A 223 -3.10 0.15 22.92
C LEU A 223 -3.64 -1.27 23.07
N GLU A 224 -2.80 -2.23 23.43
CA GLU A 224 -3.22 -3.61 23.61
C GLU A 224 -4.10 -3.83 24.84
N LYS A 225 -3.76 -3.19 25.95
CA LYS A 225 -4.57 -3.25 27.17
C LYS A 225 -5.94 -2.61 27.00
N ASN A 226 -6.06 -1.66 26.08
CA ASN A 226 -7.29 -0.92 25.80
C ASN A 226 -7.90 -1.29 24.44
N ALA A 227 -7.52 -2.46 23.90
CA ALA A 227 -8.01 -2.92 22.61
C ALA A 227 -9.54 -2.93 22.50
N ASP A 228 -10.23 -3.33 23.55
CA ASP A 228 -11.69 -3.46 23.59
C ASP A 228 -12.40 -2.22 24.13
N SER A 229 -11.66 -1.15 24.49
CA SER A 229 -12.25 0.06 25.06
C SER A 229 -12.47 1.13 24.02
N THR A 230 -13.68 1.23 23.49
CA THR A 230 -14.07 2.30 22.55
C THR A 230 -13.99 3.70 23.17
N LEU A 231 -14.19 3.82 24.48
CA LEU A 231 -14.14 5.10 25.20
C LEU A 231 -12.71 5.70 25.31
N LEU A 232 -11.69 4.85 25.32
CA LEU A 232 -10.29 5.29 25.46
C LEU A 232 -9.56 5.44 24.13
N ARG A 233 -10.22 5.07 23.02
CA ARG A 233 -9.67 5.11 21.66
C ARG A 233 -10.29 6.22 20.79
N GLY A 234 -11.45 6.75 21.17
CA GLY A 234 -12.19 7.81 20.47
C GLY A 234 -11.73 9.21 20.83
#